data_45a7f72605b4a1f03317bf060136c158
#
_entry.id   45a7f72605b4a1f03317bf060136c158
#
_cell.length_a   1.000
_cell.length_b   1.000
_cell.length_c   1.000
_cell.angle_alpha   90.00
_cell.angle_beta   90.00
_cell.angle_gamma   90.00
#
_symmetry.space_group_name_H-M   'P 1'
#
loop_
_entity.id
_entity.type
_entity.pdbx_description
1 polymer ?
#
loop_
_entity_poly.entity_id
_entity_poly.type
_entity_poly.pdbx_seq_one_letter_code
_entity_poly.pdbx_strand_id
1 'polypeptide(L)'
;MDRGFKFAVGIEDTFVPHAFPGHRALDEYELTQHYRFWSEDLGLATDAGATAVRYGFPWYRLNPAPGRYAWDWADRVVDRLDELGLEAIVDLVHYGTPLWLDNGFLNADFPARLAEFAAALAGRYRGRLSAWTPLNEPEITAMHCGERASGRPGSPATTAT
;
A
#
# COMPACT_ATOMS: atom_id res chain seq x y z
N MET A 1 -15.84 -25.19 -10.29
CA MET A 1 -15.25 -23.84 -10.08
C MET A 1 -15.67 -23.00 -11.27
N ASP A 2 -16.57 -22.10 -11.05
CA ASP A 2 -17.00 -21.16 -12.08
C ASP A 2 -15.82 -20.22 -12.39
N ARG A 3 -15.28 -20.32 -13.61
CA ARG A 3 -14.22 -19.43 -14.12
C ARG A 3 -14.86 -18.25 -14.85
N GLY A 4 -15.92 -17.68 -14.27
CA GLY A 4 -16.51 -16.46 -14.78
C GLY A 4 -15.49 -15.34 -14.91
N PHE A 5 -15.69 -14.44 -15.87
CA PHE A 5 -14.88 -13.23 -16.01
C PHE A 5 -15.10 -12.33 -14.78
N LYS A 6 -14.01 -11.86 -14.16
CA LYS A 6 -14.08 -10.96 -13.00
C LYS A 6 -13.75 -9.54 -13.43
N PHE A 7 -14.59 -8.60 -13.04
CA PHE A 7 -14.27 -7.18 -13.12
C PHE A 7 -13.64 -6.73 -11.81
N ALA A 8 -12.46 -6.15 -11.88
CA ALA A 8 -11.79 -5.57 -10.75
C ALA A 8 -11.54 -4.08 -10.98
N VAL A 9 -11.64 -3.28 -9.92
CA VAL A 9 -11.19 -1.90 -9.86
C VAL A 9 -9.92 -1.80 -9.03
N GLY A 10 -9.08 -0.77 -9.25
CA GLY A 10 -7.94 -0.43 -8.41
C GLY A 10 -8.28 0.75 -7.50
N ILE A 11 -7.97 0.62 -6.22
CA ILE A 11 -7.93 1.71 -5.24
C ILE A 11 -6.56 1.62 -4.59
N GLU A 12 -5.66 2.52 -5.00
CA GLU A 12 -4.23 2.43 -4.73
C GLU A 12 -3.82 3.43 -3.67
N ASP A 13 -2.92 3.01 -2.78
CA ASP A 13 -2.41 3.82 -1.67
C ASP A 13 -1.02 4.40 -1.98
N THR A 14 -0.85 5.00 -3.15
CA THR A 14 0.42 5.61 -3.54
C THR A 14 0.94 6.52 -2.45
N PHE A 15 2.11 6.19 -1.92
CA PHE A 15 2.78 6.99 -0.90
C PHE A 15 4.22 7.29 -1.32
N VAL A 16 4.54 8.57 -1.45
CA VAL A 16 5.88 9.04 -1.77
C VAL A 16 6.39 9.90 -0.61
N PRO A 17 7.22 9.33 0.28
CA PRO A 17 7.80 10.09 1.38
C PRO A 17 8.85 11.07 0.83
N HIS A 18 8.80 12.32 1.24
CA HIS A 18 9.83 13.33 0.95
C HIS A 18 10.19 13.48 -0.55
N ALA A 19 9.18 13.67 -1.39
CA ALA A 19 9.40 13.89 -2.84
C ALA A 19 10.42 15.01 -3.12
N PHE A 20 10.39 16.10 -2.32
CA PHE A 20 11.36 17.22 -2.41
C PHE A 20 11.59 17.82 -1.02
N PRO A 21 12.79 18.40 -0.76
CA PRO A 21 13.06 19.14 0.48
C PRO A 21 12.01 20.24 0.71
N GLY A 22 11.43 20.29 1.89
CA GLY A 22 10.39 21.26 2.25
C GLY A 22 8.98 20.96 1.76
N HIS A 23 8.79 19.88 1.01
CA HIS A 23 7.48 19.39 0.60
C HIS A 23 7.00 18.30 1.56
N ARG A 24 5.68 18.24 1.80
CA ARG A 24 5.12 17.15 2.56
C ARG A 24 5.08 15.88 1.69
N ALA A 25 5.08 14.71 2.34
CA ALA A 25 4.88 13.44 1.65
C ALA A 25 3.57 13.46 0.83
N LEU A 26 3.59 12.80 -0.32
CA LEU A 26 2.38 12.51 -1.07
C LEU A 26 1.74 11.27 -0.45
N ASP A 27 0.50 11.38 -0.02
CA ASP A 27 -0.37 10.27 0.41
C ASP A 27 -1.65 10.36 -0.42
N GLU A 28 -1.82 9.45 -1.36
CA GLU A 28 -2.93 9.49 -2.31
C GLU A 28 -4.29 9.32 -1.61
N TYR A 29 -4.36 8.47 -0.60
CA TYR A 29 -5.57 8.29 0.19
C TYR A 29 -5.96 9.55 0.97
N GLU A 30 -4.98 10.34 1.40
CA GLU A 30 -5.24 11.64 2.03
C GLU A 30 -5.71 12.67 1.00
N LEU A 31 -5.06 12.71 -0.19
CA LEU A 31 -5.41 13.66 -1.26
C LEU A 31 -6.81 13.41 -1.83
N THR A 32 -7.18 12.16 -2.01
CA THR A 32 -8.51 11.74 -2.49
C THR A 32 -9.56 11.68 -1.39
N GLN A 33 -9.16 11.93 -0.14
CA GLN A 33 -9.99 11.77 1.06
C GLN A 33 -10.49 10.32 1.26
N HIS A 34 -9.81 9.34 0.68
CA HIS A 34 -10.21 7.93 0.78
C HIS A 34 -10.26 7.42 2.22
N TYR A 35 -9.38 7.89 3.12
CA TYR A 35 -9.49 7.56 4.55
C TYR A 35 -10.81 7.95 5.20
N ARG A 36 -11.54 8.90 4.62
CA ARG A 36 -12.86 9.34 5.07
C ARG A 36 -13.98 8.62 4.33
N PHE A 37 -13.85 8.47 3.01
CA PHE A 37 -14.90 7.99 2.13
C PHE A 37 -14.70 6.54 1.66
N TRP A 38 -13.78 5.81 2.27
CA TRP A 38 -13.41 4.43 1.88
C TRP A 38 -14.61 3.49 1.75
N SER A 39 -15.63 3.63 2.62
CA SER A 39 -16.83 2.78 2.60
C SER A 39 -17.73 3.09 1.42
N GLU A 40 -17.88 4.38 1.10
CA GLU A 40 -18.61 4.86 -0.05
C GLU A 40 -17.90 4.47 -1.35
N ASP A 41 -16.58 4.63 -1.42
CA ASP A 41 -15.77 4.29 -2.59
C ASP A 41 -15.87 2.79 -2.92
N LEU A 42 -15.82 1.92 -1.89
CA LEU A 42 -16.04 0.48 -2.06
C LEU A 42 -17.48 0.16 -2.51
N GLY A 43 -18.48 0.90 -2.00
CA GLY A 43 -19.86 0.80 -2.47
C GLY A 43 -19.99 1.16 -3.95
N LEU A 44 -19.37 2.28 -4.38
CA LEU A 44 -19.35 2.72 -5.78
C LEU A 44 -18.69 1.69 -6.70
N ALA A 45 -17.61 1.01 -6.24
CA ALA A 45 -16.99 -0.07 -6.99
C ALA A 45 -17.97 -1.22 -7.26
N THR A 46 -18.76 -1.60 -6.24
CA THR A 46 -19.80 -2.64 -6.36
C THR A 46 -20.94 -2.17 -7.28
N ASP A 47 -21.38 -0.93 -7.15
CA ASP A 47 -22.45 -0.34 -7.99
C ASP A 47 -22.03 -0.29 -9.47
N ALA A 48 -20.71 -0.11 -9.73
CA ALA A 48 -20.14 -0.18 -11.07
C ALA A 48 -20.04 -1.63 -11.62
N GLY A 49 -20.39 -2.63 -10.83
CA GLY A 49 -20.38 -4.03 -11.23
C GLY A 49 -19.06 -4.76 -10.95
N ALA A 50 -18.14 -4.18 -10.19
CA ALA A 50 -16.92 -4.87 -9.80
C ALA A 50 -17.24 -6.02 -8.82
N THR A 51 -16.56 -7.14 -9.01
CA THR A 51 -16.61 -8.30 -8.11
C THR A 51 -15.32 -8.50 -7.34
N ALA A 52 -14.30 -7.71 -7.69
CA ALA A 52 -13.01 -7.68 -7.02
C ALA A 52 -12.47 -6.25 -6.97
N VAL A 53 -11.60 -5.99 -6.02
CA VAL A 53 -10.87 -4.73 -5.89
C VAL A 53 -9.40 -5.01 -5.59
N ARG A 54 -8.48 -4.42 -6.36
CA ARG A 54 -7.09 -4.31 -5.94
C ARG A 54 -7.02 -3.15 -4.97
N TYR A 55 -6.68 -3.44 -3.73
CA TYR A 55 -6.83 -2.49 -2.63
C TYR A 55 -5.53 -2.33 -1.85
N GLY A 56 -5.09 -1.08 -1.71
CA GLY A 56 -3.91 -0.72 -0.94
C GLY A 56 -4.17 -0.80 0.56
N PHE A 57 -3.27 -1.51 1.27
CA PHE A 57 -3.24 -1.51 2.72
C PHE A 57 -2.01 -0.71 3.18
N PRO A 58 -2.17 0.58 3.54
CA PRO A 58 -1.06 1.53 3.67
C PRO A 58 -0.09 1.14 4.78
N TRP A 59 1.00 0.45 4.43
CA TRP A 59 2.00 -0.05 5.36
C TRP A 59 2.52 1.05 6.27
N TYR A 60 2.80 2.23 5.72
CA TYR A 60 3.29 3.40 6.47
C TYR A 60 2.34 3.90 7.56
N ARG A 61 1.04 3.61 7.46
CA ARG A 61 0.04 3.94 8.49
C ARG A 61 -0.28 2.77 9.41
N LEU A 62 -0.43 1.58 8.82
CA LEU A 62 -0.79 0.38 9.57
C LEU A 62 0.35 -0.12 10.47
N ASN A 63 1.59 0.27 10.16
CA ASN A 63 2.78 -0.09 10.95
C ASN A 63 3.55 1.17 11.36
N PRO A 64 3.04 1.97 12.34
CA PRO A 64 3.62 3.26 12.73
C PRO A 64 4.97 3.16 13.43
N ALA A 65 5.37 1.98 13.90
CA ALA A 65 6.69 1.69 14.47
C ALA A 65 6.99 0.20 14.35
N PRO A 66 8.27 -0.23 14.41
CA PRO A 66 8.64 -1.64 14.36
C PRO A 66 7.81 -2.48 15.35
N GLY A 67 7.17 -3.55 14.85
CA GLY A 67 6.34 -4.46 15.65
C GLY A 67 5.04 -3.87 16.21
N ARG A 68 4.71 -2.61 15.92
CA ARG A 68 3.44 -1.99 16.29
C ARG A 68 2.53 -1.86 15.10
N TYR A 69 1.28 -2.28 15.27
CA TYR A 69 0.27 -2.22 14.22
C TYR A 69 -0.97 -1.47 14.69
N ALA A 70 -1.57 -0.69 13.79
CA ALA A 70 -2.81 0.07 13.98
C ALA A 70 -3.87 -0.48 13.02
N TRP A 71 -4.61 -1.49 13.46
CA TRP A 71 -5.51 -2.25 12.59
C TRP A 71 -6.92 -1.66 12.48
N ASP A 72 -7.34 -0.75 13.35
CA ASP A 72 -8.73 -0.30 13.48
C ASP A 72 -9.38 0.15 12.16
N TRP A 73 -8.62 0.80 11.30
CA TRP A 73 -9.11 1.21 9.99
C TRP A 73 -9.17 0.01 9.03
N ALA A 74 -8.13 -0.80 8.99
CA ALA A 74 -8.06 -1.98 8.12
C ALA A 74 -9.13 -3.03 8.51
N ASP A 75 -9.41 -3.20 9.79
CA ASP A 75 -10.48 -4.08 10.27
C ASP A 75 -11.82 -3.70 9.66
N ARG A 76 -12.17 -2.42 9.71
CA ARG A 76 -13.42 -1.91 9.14
C ARG A 76 -13.48 -2.04 7.62
N VAL A 77 -12.34 -1.83 6.95
CA VAL A 77 -12.24 -2.03 5.49
C VAL A 77 -12.51 -3.48 5.13
N VAL A 78 -11.86 -4.42 5.82
CA VAL A 78 -12.04 -5.86 5.56
C VAL A 78 -13.47 -6.30 5.87
N ASP A 79 -14.07 -5.80 6.96
CA ASP A 79 -15.49 -6.05 7.25
C ASP A 79 -16.39 -5.56 6.12
N ARG A 80 -16.13 -4.37 5.58
CA ARG A 80 -16.91 -3.83 4.47
C ARG A 80 -16.73 -4.59 3.16
N LEU A 81 -15.53 -5.06 2.87
CA LEU A 81 -15.28 -5.92 1.71
C LEU A 81 -16.12 -7.21 1.78
N ASP A 82 -16.18 -7.85 2.96
CA ASP A 82 -17.00 -9.04 3.16
C ASP A 82 -18.49 -8.73 3.03
N GLU A 83 -18.99 -7.62 3.60
CA GLU A 83 -20.38 -7.17 3.46
C GLU A 83 -20.80 -6.98 2.01
N LEU A 84 -19.91 -6.41 1.19
CA LEU A 84 -20.15 -6.15 -0.23
C LEU A 84 -19.92 -7.37 -1.11
N GLY A 85 -19.31 -8.43 -0.58
CA GLY A 85 -18.89 -9.60 -1.35
C GLY A 85 -17.78 -9.28 -2.37
N LEU A 86 -16.98 -8.23 -2.11
CA LEU A 86 -15.85 -7.85 -2.94
C LEU A 86 -14.62 -8.67 -2.59
N GLU A 87 -14.07 -9.39 -3.57
CA GLU A 87 -12.79 -10.10 -3.40
C GLU A 87 -11.66 -9.08 -3.43
N ALA A 88 -10.84 -9.03 -2.38
CA ALA A 88 -9.69 -8.13 -2.35
C ALA A 88 -8.43 -8.79 -2.93
N ILE A 89 -7.76 -8.07 -3.83
CA ILE A 89 -6.36 -8.30 -4.22
C ILE A 89 -5.55 -7.30 -3.43
N VAL A 90 -4.95 -7.77 -2.35
CA VAL A 90 -4.20 -6.92 -1.41
C VAL A 90 -2.96 -6.35 -2.08
N ASP A 91 -2.81 -5.03 -2.10
CA ASP A 91 -1.58 -4.35 -2.48
C ASP A 91 -0.82 -3.99 -1.19
N LEU A 92 0.36 -4.60 -0.98
CA LEU A 92 1.12 -4.42 0.26
C LEU A 92 1.99 -3.18 0.24
N VAL A 93 2.52 -2.82 -0.92
CA VAL A 93 3.42 -1.67 -1.08
C VAL A 93 3.19 -1.01 -2.43
N HIS A 94 2.64 0.20 -2.41
CA HIS A 94 2.46 1.04 -3.57
C HIS A 94 3.36 2.29 -3.45
N TYR A 95 4.65 2.12 -3.79
CA TYR A 95 5.74 3.11 -3.77
C TYR A 95 6.14 3.66 -2.40
N GLY A 96 5.53 3.23 -1.30
CA GLY A 96 5.78 3.77 0.02
C GLY A 96 6.24 2.76 1.05
N THR A 97 7.14 3.20 1.91
CA THR A 97 7.57 2.46 3.10
C THR A 97 7.26 3.28 4.34
N PRO A 98 7.16 2.65 5.53
CA PRO A 98 7.02 3.39 6.77
C PRO A 98 8.14 4.41 6.97
N LEU A 99 7.81 5.58 7.51
CA LEU A 99 8.78 6.67 7.72
C LEU A 99 9.90 6.33 8.73
N TRP A 100 9.67 5.34 9.58
CA TRP A 100 10.69 4.84 10.51
C TRP A 100 11.72 3.91 9.85
N LEU A 101 11.48 3.47 8.61
CA LEU A 101 12.42 2.65 7.84
C LEU A 101 13.33 3.59 7.04
N ASP A 102 14.43 3.99 7.63
CA ASP A 102 15.40 4.89 7.02
C ASP A 102 15.85 4.37 5.65
N ASN A 103 15.98 5.27 4.67
CA ASN A 103 16.28 4.95 3.27
C ASN A 103 15.25 4.07 2.54
N GLY A 104 14.12 3.75 3.15
CA GLY A 104 13.02 3.02 2.53
C GLY A 104 13.44 1.74 1.83
N PHE A 105 13.24 1.64 0.52
CA PHE A 105 13.60 0.45 -0.28
C PHE A 105 15.10 0.15 -0.33
N LEU A 106 15.96 1.13 -0.07
CA LEU A 106 17.41 0.94 -0.02
C LEU A 106 17.92 0.51 1.36
N ASN A 107 17.04 0.39 2.34
CA ASN A 107 17.37 -0.13 3.65
C ASN A 107 17.66 -1.64 3.57
N ALA A 108 18.77 -2.07 4.16
CA ALA A 108 19.15 -3.50 4.16
C ALA A 108 18.10 -4.40 4.83
N ASP A 109 17.35 -3.86 5.79
CA ASP A 109 16.30 -4.59 6.50
C ASP A 109 14.95 -4.57 5.77
N PHE A 110 14.80 -3.81 4.65
CA PHE A 110 13.52 -3.68 3.95
C PHE A 110 12.84 -5.03 3.67
N PRO A 111 13.53 -6.07 3.13
CA PRO A 111 12.87 -7.35 2.85
C PRO A 111 12.34 -8.03 4.12
N ALA A 112 13.09 -7.96 5.22
CA ALA A 112 12.67 -8.55 6.49
C ALA A 112 11.48 -7.81 7.09
N ARG A 113 11.48 -6.47 7.05
CA ARG A 113 10.38 -5.63 7.56
C ARG A 113 9.11 -5.77 6.76
N LEU A 114 9.24 -5.87 5.43
CA LEU A 114 8.08 -6.15 4.57
C LEU A 114 7.50 -7.55 4.87
N ALA A 115 8.36 -8.55 5.05
CA ALA A 115 7.92 -9.90 5.39
C ALA A 115 7.19 -9.95 6.75
N GLU A 116 7.66 -9.20 7.76
CA GLU A 116 7.00 -9.06 9.06
C GLU A 116 5.60 -8.44 8.92
N PHE A 117 5.49 -7.36 8.14
CA PHE A 117 4.18 -6.70 7.89
C PHE A 117 3.23 -7.62 7.13
N ALA A 118 3.71 -8.24 6.06
CA ALA A 118 2.92 -9.18 5.26
C ALA A 118 2.41 -10.35 6.10
N ALA A 119 3.28 -10.93 6.95
CA ALA A 119 2.90 -12.02 7.84
C ALA A 119 1.85 -11.58 8.89
N ALA A 120 2.01 -10.38 9.46
CA ALA A 120 1.07 -9.83 10.43
C ALA A 120 -0.32 -9.60 9.80
N LEU A 121 -0.38 -8.98 8.61
CA LEU A 121 -1.60 -8.70 7.90
C LEU A 121 -2.28 -10.00 7.42
N ALA A 122 -1.53 -10.91 6.80
CA ALA A 122 -2.05 -12.20 6.35
C ALA A 122 -2.51 -13.08 7.53
N GLY A 123 -1.80 -13.04 8.65
CA GLY A 123 -2.19 -13.75 9.87
C GLY A 123 -3.49 -13.23 10.45
N ARG A 124 -3.66 -11.89 10.50
CA ARG A 124 -4.85 -11.23 11.03
C ARG A 124 -6.11 -11.55 10.23
N TYR A 125 -6.01 -11.48 8.89
CA TYR A 125 -7.16 -11.65 8.00
C TYR A 125 -7.18 -13.02 7.31
N ARG A 126 -6.62 -14.02 7.96
CA ARG A 126 -6.58 -15.39 7.45
C ARG A 126 -7.98 -15.89 7.09
N GLY A 127 -8.12 -16.39 5.85
CA GLY A 127 -9.41 -16.90 5.33
C GLY A 127 -10.34 -15.83 4.79
N ARG A 128 -9.98 -14.53 4.96
CA ARG A 128 -10.74 -13.38 4.39
C ARG A 128 -10.01 -12.75 3.20
N LEU A 129 -8.69 -12.65 3.28
CA LEU A 129 -7.83 -12.14 2.22
C LEU A 129 -6.98 -13.28 1.65
N SER A 130 -7.00 -13.48 0.32
CA SER A 130 -6.38 -14.63 -0.33
C SER A 130 -5.53 -14.30 -1.56
N ALA A 131 -5.69 -13.10 -2.14
CA ALA A 131 -4.95 -12.64 -3.32
C ALA A 131 -4.02 -11.47 -2.94
N TRP A 132 -2.79 -11.47 -3.45
CA TRP A 132 -1.75 -10.56 -2.98
C TRP A 132 -0.89 -10.01 -4.11
N THR A 133 -0.66 -8.71 -4.11
CA THR A 133 0.38 -8.00 -4.85
C THR A 133 1.44 -7.56 -3.84
N PRO A 134 2.59 -8.24 -3.73
CA PRO A 134 3.58 -7.92 -2.70
C PRO A 134 4.23 -6.55 -2.87
N LEU A 135 4.42 -6.12 -4.10
CA LEU A 135 5.06 -4.86 -4.45
C LEU A 135 4.54 -4.39 -5.80
N ASN A 136 4.02 -3.18 -5.85
CA ASN A 136 3.64 -2.55 -7.11
C ASN A 136 4.89 -2.18 -7.91
N GLU A 137 4.89 -2.50 -9.20
CA GLU A 137 5.92 -2.11 -10.18
C GLU A 137 7.36 -2.18 -9.63
N PRO A 138 7.85 -3.37 -9.26
CA PRO A 138 9.17 -3.51 -8.63
C PRO A 138 10.30 -2.99 -9.52
N GLU A 139 10.15 -3.07 -10.83
CA GLU A 139 11.12 -2.57 -11.80
C GLU A 139 11.19 -1.04 -11.78
N ILE A 140 10.06 -0.36 -11.75
CA ILE A 140 9.98 1.10 -11.66
C ILE A 140 10.54 1.57 -10.32
N THR A 141 10.18 0.89 -9.23
CA THR A 141 10.73 1.17 -7.89
C THR A 141 12.25 1.03 -7.89
N ALA A 142 12.80 -0.03 -8.47
CA ALA A 142 14.24 -0.26 -8.55
C ALA A 142 14.94 0.80 -9.40
N MET A 143 14.35 1.22 -10.52
CA MET A 143 14.88 2.29 -11.37
C MET A 143 14.97 3.61 -10.60
N HIS A 144 13.93 4.05 -9.93
CA HIS A 144 13.94 5.26 -9.12
C HIS A 144 14.93 5.20 -7.96
N CYS A 145 15.06 4.05 -7.30
CA CYS A 145 16.07 3.86 -6.26
C CYS A 145 17.49 3.90 -6.83
N GLY A 146 17.72 3.30 -7.99
CA GLY A 146 19.01 3.29 -8.68
C GLY A 146 19.45 4.67 -9.11
N GLU A 147 18.56 5.51 -9.62
CA GLU A 147 18.81 6.89 -9.98
C GLU A 147 19.22 7.73 -8.76
N ARG A 148 18.51 7.57 -7.65
CA ARG A 148 18.85 8.24 -6.39
C ARG A 148 20.22 7.83 -5.85
N ALA A 149 20.54 6.54 -5.90
CA ALA A 149 21.81 6.00 -5.43
C ALA A 149 22.99 6.43 -6.33
N SER A 150 22.75 6.67 -7.63
CA SER A 150 23.80 7.04 -8.60
C SER A 150 24.13 8.53 -8.63
N GLY A 151 23.41 9.38 -7.90
CA GLY A 151 23.63 10.84 -7.85
C GLY A 151 23.41 11.56 -9.19
N ARG A 152 22.63 10.99 -10.11
CA ARG A 152 22.34 11.60 -11.41
C ARG A 152 21.56 12.92 -11.28
N PRO A 153 21.78 13.91 -12.17
CA PRO A 153 21.03 15.16 -12.17
C PRO A 153 19.53 14.90 -12.33
N GLY A 154 18.75 15.35 -11.37
CA GLY A 154 17.31 15.08 -11.26
C GLY A 154 16.93 14.31 -10.00
N SER A 155 17.88 13.64 -9.37
CA SER A 155 17.68 13.05 -8.04
C SER A 155 17.87 14.11 -6.96
N PRO A 156 16.99 14.24 -5.97
CA PRO A 156 17.22 15.11 -4.82
C PRO A 156 18.48 14.63 -4.09
N ALA A 157 19.42 15.54 -3.89
CA ALA A 157 20.70 15.26 -3.27
C ALA A 157 20.51 14.63 -1.88
N THR A 158 21.13 13.48 -1.67
CA THR A 158 21.32 12.91 -0.35
C THR A 158 22.31 13.79 0.40
N THR A 159 21.84 14.70 1.26
CA THR A 159 22.70 15.31 2.27
C THR A 159 22.91 14.27 3.36
N ALA A 160 24.06 13.59 3.28
CA ALA A 160 24.63 12.92 4.43
C ALA A 160 25.10 13.99 5.41
N THR A 161 24.55 14.05 6.57
CA THR A 161 25.14 14.58 7.81
C THR A 161 24.76 13.66 8.93
#